data_eaecc9d3b813215b9c81df67f77e05d5
#
_entry.id   eaecc9d3b813215b9c81df67f77e05d5
#
_cell.length_a   1.000
_cell.length_b   1.000
_cell.length_c   1.000
_cell.angle_alpha   90.00
_cell.angle_beta   90.00
_cell.angle_gamma   90.00
#
_symmetry.space_group_name_H-M   'P 1'
#
loop_
_entity.id
_entity.type
_entity.pdbx_description
1 polymer ?
#
loop_
_entity_poly.entity_id
_entity_poly.type
_entity_poly.pdbx_seq_one_letter_code
_entity_poly.pdbx_strand_id
1 'polypeptide(L)'
;MQAGGPVLREQIEIPAGDIEIDFDLECTVNPAKVYLWGAMVTHNVEEWPDPSGTYVPFACFEEMTVANEAKLVVDLWDWLQQQILRAEQRGLTVKIYGYNLASTETSHLKRIAATKAAPGLPTLDELAEFTEHERYVDLLSYMKAKWISNDGYSLKIMAPAHGFSWGDADPSGLNSIDWYTEALETGNPNLIERILAYNHDDCRATVALRKAMP
;
A
#
# COMPACT_ATOMS: atom_id res chain seq x y z
N MET A 1 7.76 -33.05 -3.78
CA MET A 1 8.78 -32.19 -4.42
C MET A 1 8.62 -30.83 -3.77
N GLN A 2 9.63 -30.34 -3.03
CA GLN A 2 9.62 -28.95 -2.57
C GLN A 2 9.66 -28.09 -3.82
N ALA A 3 8.64 -27.24 -4.01
CA ALA A 3 8.68 -26.19 -5.02
C ALA A 3 9.94 -25.36 -4.76
N GLY A 4 10.82 -25.28 -5.74
CA GLY A 4 12.01 -24.44 -5.63
C GLY A 4 11.55 -22.98 -5.58
N GLY A 5 11.97 -22.23 -4.55
CA GLY A 5 11.63 -20.82 -4.41
C GLY A 5 12.08 -19.99 -5.63
N PRO A 6 11.79 -18.66 -5.64
CA PRO A 6 12.19 -17.77 -6.73
C PRO A 6 13.70 -17.84 -6.99
N VAL A 7 14.10 -17.88 -8.26
CA VAL A 7 15.51 -17.94 -8.68
C VAL A 7 15.90 -16.56 -9.20
N LEU A 8 17.04 -16.04 -8.75
CA LEU A 8 17.57 -14.76 -9.20
C LEU A 8 17.87 -14.82 -10.71
N ARG A 9 17.31 -13.90 -11.46
CA ARG A 9 17.49 -13.72 -12.90
C ARG A 9 18.52 -12.62 -13.21
N GLU A 10 18.35 -11.48 -12.54
CA GLU A 10 19.15 -10.28 -12.77
C GLU A 10 19.34 -9.50 -11.48
N GLN A 11 20.51 -8.91 -11.30
CA GLN A 11 20.73 -7.98 -10.18
C GLN A 11 20.17 -6.61 -10.55
N ILE A 12 19.04 -6.25 -9.97
CA ILE A 12 18.39 -4.96 -10.13
C ILE A 12 18.20 -4.37 -8.73
N GLU A 13 18.69 -3.15 -8.55
CA GLU A 13 18.50 -2.41 -7.31
C GLU A 13 17.13 -1.73 -7.30
N ILE A 14 16.44 -1.80 -6.17
CA ILE A 14 15.22 -1.03 -5.94
C ILE A 14 15.64 0.38 -5.52
N PRO A 15 15.10 1.44 -6.17
CA PRO A 15 15.41 2.81 -5.77
C PRO A 15 15.07 3.03 -4.28
N ALA A 16 16.01 3.56 -3.51
CA ALA A 16 15.82 3.91 -2.11
C ALA A 16 15.63 5.43 -1.94
N GLY A 17 14.99 5.83 -0.85
CA GLY A 17 14.82 7.22 -0.44
C GLY A 17 15.24 7.42 1.01
N ASP A 18 15.44 8.68 1.41
CA ASP A 18 15.67 9.03 2.82
C ASP A 18 14.41 8.77 3.65
N ILE A 19 13.25 9.05 3.06
CA ILE A 19 11.92 8.74 3.56
C ILE A 19 11.26 7.76 2.59
N GLU A 20 10.82 6.65 3.12
CA GLU A 20 10.22 5.56 2.37
C GLU A 20 8.80 5.30 2.87
N ILE A 21 7.82 5.31 1.97
CA ILE A 21 6.41 5.09 2.27
C ILE A 21 5.93 3.88 1.51
N ASP A 22 5.59 2.82 2.22
CA ASP A 22 4.95 1.64 1.65
C ASP A 22 3.44 1.73 1.88
N PHE A 23 2.62 1.61 0.83
CA PHE A 23 1.19 1.71 0.99
C PHE A 23 0.44 0.62 0.22
N ASP A 24 -0.74 0.29 0.73
CA ASP A 24 -1.62 -0.76 0.24
C ASP A 24 -3.08 -0.41 0.50
N LEU A 25 -4.01 -1.06 -0.19
CA LEU A 25 -5.44 -0.81 -0.05
C LEU A 25 -6.24 -2.08 0.21
N GLU A 26 -7.39 -1.90 0.90
CA GLU A 26 -8.44 -2.90 1.01
C GLU A 26 -9.72 -2.41 0.35
N CYS A 27 -10.35 -3.27 -0.44
CA CYS A 27 -11.58 -2.92 -1.13
C CYS A 27 -12.57 -4.08 -1.18
N THR A 28 -13.87 -3.75 -1.29
CA THR A 28 -14.92 -4.71 -1.64
C THR A 28 -14.82 -5.10 -3.11
N VAL A 29 -15.46 -6.21 -3.51
CA VAL A 29 -15.38 -6.71 -4.89
C VAL A 29 -16.50 -6.16 -5.77
N ASN A 30 -17.75 -6.16 -5.28
CA ASN A 30 -18.90 -5.83 -6.11
C ASN A 30 -19.99 -5.07 -5.32
N PRO A 31 -20.11 -3.73 -5.49
CA PRO A 31 -19.20 -2.89 -6.28
C PRO A 31 -17.83 -2.73 -5.61
N ALA A 32 -16.79 -2.53 -6.41
CA ALA A 32 -15.45 -2.27 -5.88
C ALA A 32 -15.42 -0.89 -5.20
N LYS A 33 -15.28 -0.89 -3.86
CA LYS A 33 -15.20 0.29 -3.01
C LYS A 33 -14.01 0.15 -2.07
N VAL A 34 -13.13 1.13 -2.08
CA VAL A 34 -11.97 1.15 -1.16
C VAL A 34 -12.42 1.64 0.20
N TYR A 35 -12.24 0.80 1.22
CA TYR A 35 -12.61 1.13 2.60
C TYR A 35 -11.41 1.40 3.51
N LEU A 36 -10.20 1.08 3.03
CA LEU A 36 -8.97 1.30 3.76
C LEU A 36 -7.82 1.58 2.79
N TRP A 37 -7.09 2.65 3.04
CA TRP A 37 -5.74 2.88 2.56
C TRP A 37 -4.81 2.85 3.75
N GLY A 38 -3.84 1.97 3.75
CA GLY A 38 -2.80 1.91 4.77
C GLY A 38 -1.48 2.40 4.24
N ALA A 39 -0.77 3.19 5.01
CA ALA A 39 0.57 3.66 4.68
C ALA A 39 1.53 3.43 5.84
N MET A 40 2.74 2.98 5.55
CA MET A 40 3.79 2.78 6.54
C MET A 40 5.01 3.61 6.17
N VAL A 41 5.47 4.45 7.09
CA VAL A 41 6.68 5.28 6.92
C VAL A 41 7.87 4.58 7.51
N THR A 42 8.95 4.46 6.74
CA THR A 42 10.26 4.01 7.24
C THR A 42 11.36 5.01 6.84
N HIS A 43 12.31 5.26 7.73
CA HIS A 43 13.42 6.18 7.51
C HIS A 43 14.54 5.96 8.53
N ASN A 44 15.71 6.54 8.25
CA ASN A 44 16.84 6.63 9.19
C ASN A 44 17.19 8.11 9.49
N VAL A 45 16.24 9.02 9.30
CA VAL A 45 16.42 10.46 9.47
C VAL A 45 16.15 10.84 10.93
N GLU A 46 17.06 11.56 11.55
CA GLU A 46 16.85 12.15 12.87
C GLU A 46 15.77 13.24 12.82
N GLU A 47 14.98 13.34 13.87
CA GLU A 47 13.93 14.36 14.04
C GLU A 47 12.83 14.35 12.93
N TRP A 48 12.59 13.19 12.27
CA TRP A 48 11.39 13.05 11.45
C TRP A 48 10.17 13.00 12.37
N PRO A 49 9.05 13.69 12.03
CA PRO A 49 7.89 13.79 12.93
C PRO A 49 7.26 12.45 13.29
N ASP A 50 7.19 11.54 12.32
CA ASP A 50 6.64 10.22 12.52
C ASP A 50 7.78 9.23 12.81
N PRO A 51 7.75 8.44 13.89
CA PRO A 51 8.75 7.40 14.14
C PRO A 51 8.85 6.42 12.97
N SER A 52 10.08 5.94 12.66
CA SER A 52 10.26 4.93 11.62
C SER A 52 9.49 3.65 11.97
N GLY A 53 8.69 3.15 11.02
CA GLY A 53 7.76 2.04 11.22
C GLY A 53 6.34 2.46 11.61
N THR A 54 6.03 3.77 11.60
CA THR A 54 4.68 4.25 11.86
C THR A 54 3.74 3.83 10.73
N TYR A 55 2.64 3.16 11.10
CA TYR A 55 1.53 2.83 10.24
C TYR A 55 0.39 3.83 10.41
N VAL A 56 -0.12 4.34 9.28
CA VAL A 56 -1.20 5.33 9.23
C VAL A 56 -2.35 4.77 8.39
N PRO A 57 -3.46 4.36 9.00
CA PRO A 57 -4.66 3.93 8.28
C PRO A 57 -5.58 5.11 7.96
N PHE A 58 -6.07 5.17 6.72
CA PHE A 58 -7.18 6.00 6.27
C PHE A 58 -8.35 5.05 5.99
N ALA A 59 -9.24 4.87 6.96
CA ALA A 59 -10.24 3.82 6.95
C ALA A 59 -11.65 4.34 7.22
N CYS A 60 -12.65 3.64 6.65
CA CYS A 60 -14.05 3.88 6.92
C CYS A 60 -14.73 2.53 7.24
N PHE A 61 -15.21 2.39 8.46
CA PHE A 61 -15.97 1.22 8.94
C PHE A 61 -17.47 1.57 9.12
N GLU A 62 -17.98 2.36 8.18
CA GLU A 62 -19.39 2.67 8.00
C GLU A 62 -19.80 2.28 6.58
N GLU A 63 -21.06 2.43 6.23
CA GLU A 63 -21.53 2.19 4.86
C GLU A 63 -20.70 2.98 3.84
N MET A 64 -20.07 2.27 2.90
CA MET A 64 -19.18 2.88 1.93
C MET A 64 -19.94 3.61 0.83
N THR A 65 -20.14 4.90 1.03
CA THR A 65 -20.68 5.83 0.02
C THR A 65 -19.57 6.36 -0.90
N VAL A 66 -19.96 6.96 -2.02
CA VAL A 66 -19.01 7.66 -2.91
C VAL A 66 -18.31 8.81 -2.17
N ALA A 67 -19.01 9.50 -1.26
CA ALA A 67 -18.44 10.60 -0.49
C ALA A 67 -17.44 10.12 0.56
N ASN A 68 -17.72 9.00 1.25
CA ASN A 68 -16.79 8.40 2.23
C ASN A 68 -15.52 7.91 1.53
N GLU A 69 -15.67 7.22 0.39
CA GLU A 69 -14.52 6.77 -0.40
C GLU A 69 -13.67 7.93 -0.92
N ALA A 70 -14.31 9.02 -1.37
CA ALA A 70 -13.61 10.23 -1.80
C ALA A 70 -12.85 10.90 -0.65
N LYS A 71 -13.46 10.95 0.55
CA LYS A 71 -12.81 11.50 1.74
C LYS A 71 -11.54 10.73 2.12
N LEU A 72 -11.55 9.40 2.05
CA LEU A 72 -10.34 8.60 2.32
C LEU A 72 -9.20 8.96 1.38
N VAL A 73 -9.50 9.21 0.10
CA VAL A 73 -8.47 9.63 -0.88
C VAL A 73 -7.98 11.05 -0.59
N VAL A 74 -8.86 11.98 -0.18
CA VAL A 74 -8.43 13.33 0.23
C VAL A 74 -7.48 13.25 1.42
N ASP A 75 -7.84 12.49 2.48
CA ASP A 75 -7.04 12.36 3.69
C ASP A 75 -5.66 11.73 3.38
N LEU A 76 -5.62 10.66 2.56
CA LEU A 76 -4.39 10.03 2.08
C LEU A 76 -3.54 11.00 1.25
N TRP A 77 -4.17 11.70 0.29
CA TRP A 77 -3.48 12.63 -0.62
C TRP A 77 -2.83 13.78 0.13
N ASP A 78 -3.59 14.43 1.01
CA ASP A 78 -3.09 15.52 1.84
C ASP A 78 -1.92 15.06 2.71
N TRP A 79 -2.01 13.86 3.30
CA TRP A 79 -0.93 13.30 4.09
C TRP A 79 0.31 13.01 3.24
N LEU A 80 0.17 12.38 2.07
CA LEU A 80 1.29 12.10 1.16
C LEU A 80 1.97 13.41 0.71
N GLN A 81 1.20 14.43 0.31
CA GLN A 81 1.74 15.73 -0.08
C GLN A 81 2.50 16.40 1.07
N GLN A 82 2.02 16.27 2.31
CA GLN A 82 2.72 16.79 3.49
C GLN A 82 4.05 16.05 3.73
N GLN A 83 4.11 14.72 3.59
CA GLN A 83 5.36 13.97 3.71
C GLN A 83 6.37 14.42 2.65
N ILE A 84 5.94 14.54 1.40
CA ILE A 84 6.78 14.99 0.29
C ILE A 84 7.31 16.41 0.55
N LEU A 85 6.43 17.36 0.88
CA LEU A 85 6.81 18.75 1.13
C LEU A 85 7.80 18.90 2.29
N ARG A 86 7.58 18.16 3.38
CA ARG A 86 8.50 18.14 4.54
C ARG A 86 9.88 17.61 4.17
N ALA A 87 9.95 16.57 3.34
CA ALA A 87 11.21 16.02 2.87
C ALA A 87 11.94 17.02 1.95
N GLU A 88 11.25 17.59 0.99
CA GLU A 88 11.79 18.60 0.05
C GLU A 88 12.35 19.82 0.78
N GLN A 89 11.65 20.31 1.81
CA GLN A 89 12.11 21.44 2.64
C GLN A 89 13.41 21.15 3.40
N ARG A 90 13.74 19.85 3.60
CA ARG A 90 14.96 19.39 4.25
C ARG A 90 16.02 18.88 3.27
N GLY A 91 15.75 18.96 1.98
CA GLY A 91 16.63 18.40 0.92
C GLY A 91 16.71 16.88 0.95
N LEU A 92 15.65 16.20 1.45
CA LEU A 92 15.55 14.74 1.52
C LEU A 92 14.73 14.19 0.37
N THR A 93 15.02 12.95 0.00
CA THR A 93 14.32 12.22 -1.05
C THR A 93 13.19 11.37 -0.47
N VAL A 94 12.05 11.29 -1.18
CA VAL A 94 10.93 10.42 -0.84
C VAL A 94 10.78 9.36 -1.92
N LYS A 95 10.60 8.10 -1.51
CA LYS A 95 10.14 7.01 -2.38
C LYS A 95 8.84 6.44 -1.82
N ILE A 96 7.91 6.16 -2.72
CA ILE A 96 6.58 5.62 -2.41
C ILE A 96 6.44 4.30 -3.13
N TYR A 97 6.24 3.24 -2.37
CA TYR A 97 6.20 1.87 -2.85
C TYR A 97 4.81 1.27 -2.66
N GLY A 98 4.46 0.38 -3.55
CA GLY A 98 3.35 -0.54 -3.38
C GLY A 98 3.53 -1.74 -4.29
N TYR A 99 2.62 -2.70 -4.19
CA TYR A 99 2.71 -3.95 -4.94
C TYR A 99 1.62 -4.03 -6.00
N ASN A 100 2.00 -3.98 -7.31
CA ASN A 100 1.08 -3.92 -8.43
C ASN A 100 0.32 -2.57 -8.55
N LEU A 101 1.01 -1.48 -8.24
CA LEU A 101 0.45 -0.12 -8.14
C LEU A 101 -0.39 0.30 -9.33
N ALA A 102 0.07 0.01 -10.55
CA ALA A 102 -0.61 0.45 -11.77
C ALA A 102 -2.01 -0.16 -11.91
N SER A 103 -2.17 -1.43 -11.55
CA SER A 103 -3.43 -2.17 -11.72
C SER A 103 -4.39 -1.99 -10.55
N THR A 104 -3.90 -1.69 -9.37
CA THR A 104 -4.68 -1.63 -8.13
C THR A 104 -4.80 -0.19 -7.63
N GLU A 105 -3.80 0.31 -6.93
CA GLU A 105 -3.86 1.60 -6.23
C GLU A 105 -4.11 2.75 -7.20
N THR A 106 -3.32 2.83 -8.27
CA THR A 106 -3.46 3.91 -9.28
C THR A 106 -4.83 3.89 -9.96
N SER A 107 -5.36 2.71 -10.28
CA SER A 107 -6.67 2.62 -10.93
C SER A 107 -7.80 3.04 -10.00
N HIS A 108 -7.73 2.71 -8.71
CA HIS A 108 -8.70 3.16 -7.70
C HIS A 108 -8.58 4.66 -7.44
N LEU A 109 -7.36 5.21 -7.29
CA LEU A 109 -7.15 6.66 -7.15
C LEU A 109 -7.78 7.42 -8.32
N LYS A 110 -7.51 7.04 -9.57
CA LYS A 110 -8.08 7.67 -10.77
C LYS A 110 -9.59 7.53 -10.84
N ARG A 111 -10.14 6.36 -10.51
CA ARG A 111 -11.59 6.13 -10.47
C ARG A 111 -12.27 7.05 -9.45
N ILE A 112 -11.73 7.15 -8.24
CA ILE A 112 -12.30 7.96 -7.16
C ILE A 112 -12.17 9.44 -7.48
N ALA A 113 -11.01 9.90 -7.94
CA ALA A 113 -10.78 11.29 -8.34
C ALA A 113 -11.75 11.76 -9.45
N ALA A 114 -12.04 10.88 -10.42
CA ALA A 114 -12.99 11.18 -11.49
C ALA A 114 -14.43 11.43 -11.00
N THR A 115 -14.80 10.99 -9.80
CA THR A 115 -16.13 11.23 -9.21
C THR A 115 -16.35 12.68 -8.82
N LYS A 116 -15.28 13.41 -8.48
CA LYS A 116 -15.32 14.78 -7.94
C LYS A 116 -16.23 14.92 -6.72
N ALA A 117 -16.38 13.84 -5.95
CA ALA A 117 -17.38 13.74 -4.87
C ALA A 117 -16.96 14.47 -3.58
N ALA A 118 -15.71 14.92 -3.49
CA ALA A 118 -15.24 15.72 -2.35
C ALA A 118 -14.31 16.84 -2.82
N PRO A 119 -14.32 18.02 -2.17
CA PRO A 119 -13.30 19.04 -2.37
C PRO A 119 -11.95 18.50 -1.85
N GLY A 120 -10.86 18.86 -2.53
CA GLY A 120 -9.51 18.38 -2.17
C GLY A 120 -9.12 17.06 -2.82
N LEU A 121 -10.01 16.39 -3.57
CA LEU A 121 -9.60 15.27 -4.41
C LEU A 121 -8.57 15.74 -5.45
N PRO A 122 -7.47 14.98 -5.65
CA PRO A 122 -6.53 15.28 -6.71
C PRO A 122 -7.23 15.24 -8.08
N THR A 123 -6.79 16.10 -8.97
CA THR A 123 -7.18 16.03 -10.38
C THR A 123 -6.53 14.82 -11.07
N LEU A 124 -7.05 14.43 -12.22
CA LEU A 124 -6.43 13.34 -12.99
C LEU A 124 -5.03 13.71 -13.50
N ASP A 125 -4.77 15.00 -13.75
CA ASP A 125 -3.46 15.49 -14.17
C ASP A 125 -2.45 15.44 -13.02
N GLU A 126 -2.83 15.86 -11.81
CA GLU A 126 -2.01 15.73 -10.59
C GLU A 126 -1.70 14.25 -10.28
N LEU A 127 -2.67 13.35 -10.44
CA LEU A 127 -2.44 11.91 -10.28
C LEU A 127 -1.51 11.35 -11.36
N ALA A 128 -1.61 11.83 -12.60
CA ALA A 128 -0.71 11.40 -13.68
C ALA A 128 0.73 11.82 -13.35
N GLU A 129 0.94 13.09 -13.00
CA GLU A 129 2.25 13.61 -12.60
C GLU A 129 2.82 12.83 -11.39
N PHE A 130 2.00 12.58 -10.38
CA PHE A 130 2.40 11.84 -9.18
C PHE A 130 2.81 10.40 -9.49
N THR A 131 2.01 9.67 -10.29
CA THR A 131 2.24 8.25 -10.59
C THR A 131 3.31 8.01 -11.66
N GLU A 132 3.63 9.00 -12.48
CA GLU A 132 4.72 8.96 -13.47
C GLU A 132 6.07 9.43 -12.87
N HIS A 133 6.04 10.05 -11.70
CA HIS A 133 7.26 10.54 -11.04
C HIS A 133 8.11 9.37 -10.54
N GLU A 134 9.43 9.48 -10.63
CA GLU A 134 10.40 8.46 -10.18
C GLU A 134 10.31 8.06 -8.70
N ARG A 135 9.59 8.85 -7.89
CA ARG A 135 9.31 8.51 -6.49
C ARG A 135 8.28 7.40 -6.32
N TYR A 136 7.46 7.13 -7.33
CA TYR A 136 6.38 6.15 -7.31
C TYR A 136 6.86 4.83 -7.91
N VAL A 137 7.07 3.83 -7.05
CA VAL A 137 7.81 2.62 -7.37
C VAL A 137 6.91 1.39 -7.25
N ASP A 138 6.58 0.75 -8.37
CA ASP A 138 5.84 -0.51 -8.39
C ASP A 138 6.76 -1.71 -8.18
N LEU A 139 6.72 -2.29 -6.97
CA LEU A 139 7.58 -3.42 -6.61
C LEU A 139 7.32 -4.68 -7.44
N LEU A 140 6.10 -4.90 -7.93
CA LEU A 140 5.81 -6.07 -8.76
C LEU A 140 6.64 -6.07 -10.05
N SER A 141 6.87 -4.91 -10.65
CA SER A 141 7.70 -4.79 -11.85
C SER A 141 9.15 -5.18 -11.57
N TYR A 142 9.70 -4.75 -10.43
CA TYR A 142 11.04 -5.15 -9.96
C TYR A 142 11.13 -6.65 -9.67
N MET A 143 10.09 -7.23 -9.02
CA MET A 143 10.03 -8.66 -8.78
C MET A 143 10.11 -9.47 -10.07
N LYS A 144 9.29 -9.12 -11.06
CA LYS A 144 9.26 -9.79 -12.37
C LYS A 144 10.55 -9.63 -13.15
N ALA A 145 11.24 -8.51 -13.02
CA ALA A 145 12.52 -8.28 -13.68
C ALA A 145 13.66 -9.05 -13.00
N LYS A 146 13.68 -9.07 -11.67
CA LYS A 146 14.77 -9.62 -10.85
C LYS A 146 14.68 -11.14 -10.67
N TRP A 147 13.48 -11.72 -10.59
CA TRP A 147 13.27 -13.11 -10.21
C TRP A 147 12.54 -13.91 -11.28
N ILE A 148 12.80 -15.23 -11.31
CA ILE A 148 11.96 -16.23 -12.01
C ILE A 148 11.23 -17.02 -10.93
N SER A 149 9.91 -16.97 -10.95
CA SER A 149 9.04 -17.74 -10.06
C SER A 149 8.08 -18.60 -10.85
N ASN A 150 8.03 -19.88 -10.55
CA ASN A 150 7.08 -20.81 -11.14
C ASN A 150 5.69 -20.75 -10.45
N ASP A 151 5.66 -20.24 -9.21
CA ASP A 151 4.45 -20.18 -8.39
C ASP A 151 3.71 -18.83 -8.56
N GLY A 152 4.27 -17.91 -9.39
CA GLY A 152 3.73 -16.56 -9.63
C GLY A 152 4.44 -15.47 -8.82
N TYR A 153 3.91 -14.25 -8.92
CA TYR A 153 4.53 -13.06 -8.36
C TYR A 153 3.60 -12.27 -7.43
N SER A 154 2.58 -12.91 -6.85
CA SER A 154 1.76 -12.22 -5.85
C SER A 154 2.58 -11.90 -4.58
N LEU A 155 2.18 -10.86 -3.84
CA LEU A 155 2.82 -10.51 -2.56
C LEU A 155 2.85 -11.70 -1.61
N LYS A 156 1.75 -12.49 -1.57
CA LYS A 156 1.59 -13.68 -0.73
C LYS A 156 2.50 -14.86 -1.13
N ILE A 157 3.12 -14.82 -2.32
CA ILE A 157 4.13 -15.79 -2.77
C ILE A 157 5.53 -15.23 -2.56
N MET A 158 5.75 -13.99 -2.96
CA MET A 158 7.10 -13.42 -2.96
C MET A 158 7.59 -13.07 -1.54
N ALA A 159 6.75 -12.50 -0.68
CA ALA A 159 7.17 -12.10 0.65
C ALA A 159 7.59 -13.28 1.56
N PRO A 160 6.86 -14.42 1.61
CA PRO A 160 7.33 -15.61 2.35
C PRO A 160 8.63 -16.19 1.81
N ALA A 161 8.83 -16.18 0.50
CA ALA A 161 10.08 -16.65 -0.11
C ALA A 161 11.30 -15.80 0.32
N HIS A 162 11.05 -14.58 0.81
CA HIS A 162 12.05 -13.65 1.34
C HIS A 162 12.00 -13.49 2.87
N GLY A 163 11.37 -14.45 3.56
CA GLY A 163 11.41 -14.55 5.02
C GLY A 163 10.34 -13.74 5.76
N PHE A 164 9.35 -13.17 5.07
CA PHE A 164 8.22 -12.51 5.72
C PHE A 164 7.08 -13.50 6.02
N SER A 165 6.38 -13.30 7.13
CA SER A 165 5.15 -14.00 7.47
C SER A 165 4.14 -13.04 8.08
N TRP A 166 2.87 -13.22 7.70
CA TRP A 166 1.75 -12.48 8.29
C TRP A 166 1.49 -12.93 9.72
N GLY A 167 1.03 -12.01 10.55
CA GLY A 167 0.57 -12.34 11.90
C GLY A 167 -0.78 -13.06 11.91
N ASP A 168 -1.64 -12.84 10.90
CA ASP A 168 -2.90 -13.56 10.76
C ASP A 168 -2.67 -15.00 10.30
N ALA A 169 -3.46 -15.94 10.84
CA ALA A 169 -3.36 -17.36 10.52
C ALA A 169 -3.84 -17.69 9.09
N ASP A 170 -4.72 -16.86 8.53
CA ASP A 170 -5.28 -17.03 7.19
C ASP A 170 -5.33 -15.68 6.44
N PRO A 171 -4.17 -15.12 6.06
CA PRO A 171 -4.05 -13.80 5.47
C PRO A 171 -4.50 -13.81 4.00
N SER A 172 -5.70 -13.32 3.73
CA SER A 172 -6.29 -13.29 2.39
C SER A 172 -7.14 -12.06 2.19
N GLY A 173 -7.03 -11.41 1.03
CA GLY A 173 -7.88 -10.27 0.68
C GLY A 173 -9.38 -10.63 0.63
N LEU A 174 -9.74 -11.89 0.34
CA LEU A 174 -11.13 -12.33 0.41
C LEU A 174 -11.64 -12.35 1.86
N ASN A 175 -10.82 -12.83 2.78
CA ASN A 175 -11.16 -12.82 4.21
C ASN A 175 -11.30 -11.39 4.75
N SER A 176 -10.48 -10.45 4.29
CA SER A 176 -10.60 -9.03 4.64
C SER A 176 -11.96 -8.46 4.28
N ILE A 177 -12.54 -8.86 3.14
CA ILE A 177 -13.88 -8.45 2.70
C ILE A 177 -14.96 -9.04 3.61
N ASP A 178 -14.83 -10.32 3.97
CA ASP A 178 -15.78 -10.97 4.87
C ASP A 178 -15.73 -10.32 6.27
N TRP A 179 -14.54 -10.06 6.81
CA TRP A 179 -14.38 -9.36 8.09
C TRP A 179 -14.94 -7.94 8.04
N TYR A 180 -14.74 -7.22 6.93
CA TYR A 180 -15.31 -5.88 6.75
C TYR A 180 -16.83 -5.92 6.74
N THR A 181 -17.44 -6.85 6.01
CA THR A 181 -18.89 -7.03 5.95
C THR A 181 -19.47 -7.34 7.33
N GLU A 182 -18.87 -8.29 8.04
CA GLU A 182 -19.28 -8.66 9.40
C GLU A 182 -19.06 -7.50 10.39
N ALA A 183 -17.98 -6.72 10.24
CA ALA A 183 -17.73 -5.56 11.10
C ALA A 183 -18.82 -4.48 10.92
N LEU A 184 -19.28 -4.25 9.69
CA LEU A 184 -20.38 -3.32 9.42
C LEU A 184 -21.70 -3.80 10.03
N GLU A 185 -22.00 -5.10 9.97
CA GLU A 185 -23.24 -5.68 10.49
C GLU A 185 -23.27 -5.73 12.02
N THR A 186 -22.15 -6.04 12.65
CA THR A 186 -22.07 -6.33 14.08
C THR A 186 -21.47 -5.21 14.92
N GLY A 187 -20.72 -4.28 14.31
CA GLY A 187 -19.94 -3.27 15.02
C GLY A 187 -18.78 -3.88 15.84
N ASN A 188 -18.34 -5.11 15.53
CA ASN A 188 -17.33 -5.82 16.32
C ASN A 188 -15.93 -5.16 16.15
N PRO A 189 -15.37 -4.53 17.21
CA PRO A 189 -14.08 -3.84 17.12
C PRO A 189 -12.91 -4.79 16.85
N ASN A 190 -12.99 -6.06 17.23
CA ASN A 190 -11.92 -7.02 16.98
C ASN A 190 -11.73 -7.31 15.48
N LEU A 191 -12.82 -7.23 14.69
CA LEU A 191 -12.74 -7.38 13.24
C LEU A 191 -12.07 -6.15 12.60
N ILE A 192 -12.36 -4.96 13.10
CA ILE A 192 -11.71 -3.72 12.67
C ILE A 192 -10.21 -3.79 12.96
N GLU A 193 -9.83 -4.16 14.18
CA GLU A 193 -8.41 -4.33 14.55
C GLU A 193 -7.72 -5.38 13.67
N ARG A 194 -8.40 -6.49 13.36
CA ARG A 194 -7.88 -7.56 12.50
C ARG A 194 -7.62 -7.06 11.07
N ILE A 195 -8.55 -6.30 10.48
CA ILE A 195 -8.41 -5.71 9.15
C ILE A 195 -7.22 -4.73 9.12
N LEU A 196 -7.13 -3.86 10.12
CA LEU A 196 -6.02 -2.90 10.21
C LEU A 196 -4.66 -3.61 10.37
N ALA A 197 -4.60 -4.66 11.19
CA ALA A 197 -3.39 -5.46 11.37
C ALA A 197 -3.00 -6.20 10.08
N TYR A 198 -3.98 -6.73 9.35
CA TYR A 198 -3.76 -7.41 8.08
C TYR A 198 -3.19 -6.46 7.02
N ASN A 199 -3.79 -5.30 6.82
CA ASN A 199 -3.29 -4.29 5.86
C ASN A 199 -1.92 -3.72 6.30
N HIS A 200 -1.69 -3.53 7.62
CA HIS A 200 -0.37 -3.17 8.13
C HIS A 200 0.67 -4.24 7.77
N ASP A 201 0.32 -5.52 7.88
CA ASP A 201 1.22 -6.61 7.50
C ASP A 201 1.47 -6.61 5.97
N ASP A 202 0.51 -6.24 5.13
CA ASP A 202 0.73 -6.10 3.68
C ASP A 202 1.72 -4.96 3.39
N CYS A 203 1.62 -3.81 4.08
CA CYS A 203 2.65 -2.76 4.01
C CYS A 203 4.02 -3.26 4.53
N ARG A 204 4.07 -4.03 5.62
CA ARG A 204 5.32 -4.61 6.15
C ARG A 204 5.93 -5.65 5.19
N ALA A 205 5.10 -6.39 4.47
CA ALA A 205 5.54 -7.35 3.47
C ALA A 205 6.28 -6.65 2.32
N THR A 206 5.80 -5.49 1.85
CA THR A 206 6.50 -4.69 0.83
C THR A 206 7.82 -4.14 1.35
N VAL A 207 7.87 -3.63 2.59
CA VAL A 207 9.13 -3.24 3.27
C VAL A 207 10.11 -4.41 3.34
N ALA A 208 9.65 -5.60 3.76
CA ALA A 208 10.49 -6.78 3.87
C ALA A 208 11.06 -7.20 2.51
N LEU A 209 10.23 -7.20 1.47
CA LEU A 209 10.66 -7.54 0.10
C LEU A 209 11.76 -6.61 -0.40
N ARG A 210 11.57 -5.29 -0.33
CA ARG A 210 12.57 -4.34 -0.85
C ARG A 210 13.86 -4.34 -0.04
N LYS A 211 13.81 -4.62 1.28
CA LYS A 211 15.00 -4.75 2.14
C LYS A 211 15.76 -6.07 1.99
N ALA A 212 15.06 -7.15 1.60
CA ALA A 212 15.70 -8.43 1.33
C ALA A 212 16.42 -8.47 -0.02
N MET A 213 16.36 -7.41 -0.78
CA MET A 213 16.92 -7.31 -2.13
C MET A 213 17.96 -6.21 -2.21
N PRO A 214 19.21 -6.54 -1.94
CA PRO A 214 20.32 -5.63 -2.17
C PRO A 214 20.56 -5.40 -3.67
#